data_b9c98122ae3954369dc8ec8b5bf8ecb6
#
_entry.id   b9c98122ae3954369dc8ec8b5bf8ecb6
#
_cell.length_a   1.000
_cell.length_b   1.000
_cell.length_c   1.000
_cell.angle_alpha   90.00
_cell.angle_beta   90.00
_cell.angle_gamma   90.00
#
_symmetry.space_group_name_H-M   'P 1'
#
loop_
_entity.id
_entity.type
_entity.pdbx_description
1 polymer ?
#
loop_
_entity_poly.entity_id
_entity_poly.type
_entity_poly.pdbx_seq_one_letter_code
_entity_poly.pdbx_strand_id
1 'polypeptide(L)'
;MQPRPIQQPVPAWLRRTLVLAGLYNIFWGAWVILFPASLFAIMDLPSPTYPAIWQCVGMIVGVYGIGYLIAARDPLTHWPIILVGLLGKVLGPIGFVYASLITGELPIQFIWTIIPNDLIWWVPFTMMLVLAAKYHQGLNDTGDATMNLQDAIQSHHDQHGTTLADLSDQSPVMLVFLRHLGCTFCMETLQDLRAQRGQIEASGIRPVLVHMSDDAAAQRQFAKY
;
A
#
# COMPACT_ATOMS: atom_id res chain seq x y z
N MET A 1 -18.28 16.08 13.68
CA MET A 1 -18.02 15.50 12.33
C MET A 1 -16.95 16.34 11.68
N GLN A 2 -15.68 15.95 11.79
CA GLN A 2 -14.61 16.63 11.03
C GLN A 2 -14.77 16.25 9.55
N PRO A 3 -14.72 17.24 8.63
CA PRO A 3 -14.74 16.93 7.21
C PRO A 3 -13.53 16.05 6.90
N ARG A 4 -13.77 14.90 6.25
CA ARG A 4 -12.68 14.11 5.69
C ARG A 4 -11.84 15.03 4.82
N PRO A 5 -10.51 14.99 4.90
CA PRO A 5 -9.68 15.77 4.00
C PRO A 5 -10.14 15.45 2.58
N ILE A 6 -10.37 16.50 1.79
CA ILE A 6 -10.80 16.38 0.39
C ILE A 6 -9.72 15.56 -0.31
N GLN A 7 -9.99 14.27 -0.49
CA GLN A 7 -9.11 13.41 -1.27
C GLN A 7 -9.11 13.99 -2.69
N GLN A 8 -8.00 14.61 -3.07
CA GLN A 8 -7.85 15.06 -4.45
C GLN A 8 -8.09 13.85 -5.35
N PRO A 9 -8.95 13.97 -6.36
CA PRO A 9 -9.29 12.85 -7.21
C PRO A 9 -8.01 12.31 -7.86
N VAL A 10 -7.74 11.03 -7.67
CA VAL A 10 -6.60 10.35 -8.29
C VAL A 10 -6.70 10.51 -9.79
N PRO A 11 -5.70 11.09 -10.47
CA PRO A 11 -5.76 11.33 -11.91
C PRO A 11 -6.04 10.03 -12.68
N ALA A 12 -7.04 10.03 -13.53
CA ALA A 12 -7.51 8.84 -14.24
C ALA A 12 -6.42 8.17 -15.11
N TRP A 13 -5.41 8.94 -15.53
CA TRP A 13 -4.31 8.42 -16.33
C TRP A 13 -3.44 7.41 -15.56
N LEU A 14 -3.27 7.52 -14.23
CA LEU A 14 -2.52 6.56 -13.42
C LEU A 14 -3.12 5.17 -13.58
N ARG A 15 -4.44 5.07 -13.35
CA ARG A 15 -5.18 3.82 -13.48
C ARG A 15 -5.09 3.25 -14.90
N ARG A 16 -5.32 4.10 -15.91
CA ARG A 16 -5.29 3.69 -17.33
C ARG A 16 -3.91 3.15 -17.72
N THR A 17 -2.84 3.82 -17.33
CA THR A 17 -1.46 3.38 -17.61
C THR A 17 -1.16 2.05 -16.96
N LEU A 18 -1.53 1.84 -15.68
CA LEU A 18 -1.31 0.56 -15.00
C LEU A 18 -2.13 -0.57 -15.62
N VAL A 19 -3.36 -0.31 -16.04
CA VAL A 19 -4.16 -1.31 -16.76
C VAL A 19 -3.48 -1.67 -18.09
N LEU A 20 -3.03 -0.69 -18.87
CA LEU A 20 -2.31 -0.93 -20.12
C LEU A 20 -1.02 -1.72 -19.90
N ALA A 21 -0.21 -1.34 -18.92
CA ALA A 21 1.01 -2.06 -18.55
C ALA A 21 0.72 -3.49 -18.09
N GLY A 22 -0.35 -3.67 -17.31
CA GLY A 22 -0.79 -4.97 -16.84
C GLY A 22 -1.20 -5.89 -17.96
N LEU A 23 -2.08 -5.42 -18.83
CA LEU A 23 -2.54 -6.19 -20.00
C LEU A 23 -1.39 -6.50 -20.97
N TYR A 24 -0.52 -5.53 -21.22
CA TYR A 24 0.67 -5.73 -22.04
C TYR A 24 1.57 -6.84 -21.50
N ASN A 25 1.90 -6.79 -20.20
CA ASN A 25 2.75 -7.80 -19.57
C ASN A 25 2.11 -9.19 -19.56
N ILE A 26 0.79 -9.30 -19.33
CA ILE A 26 0.06 -10.57 -19.35
C ILE A 26 0.09 -11.15 -20.77
N PHE A 27 -0.20 -10.32 -21.79
CA PHE A 27 -0.19 -10.76 -23.17
C PHE A 27 1.21 -11.20 -23.62
N TRP A 28 2.23 -10.39 -23.32
CA TRP A 28 3.61 -10.71 -23.66
C TRP A 28 4.08 -11.98 -22.94
N GLY A 29 3.78 -12.11 -21.65
CA GLY A 29 4.10 -13.29 -20.86
C GLY A 29 3.44 -14.56 -21.39
N ALA A 30 2.15 -14.48 -21.71
CA ALA A 30 1.41 -15.59 -22.33
C ALA A 30 2.00 -15.98 -23.69
N TRP A 31 2.36 -15.01 -24.53
CA TRP A 31 3.00 -15.27 -25.81
C TRP A 31 4.33 -16.00 -25.65
N VAL A 32 5.20 -15.54 -24.75
CA VAL A 32 6.50 -16.19 -24.48
C VAL A 32 6.35 -17.60 -23.93
N ILE A 33 5.35 -17.83 -23.06
CA ILE A 33 5.07 -19.17 -22.51
C ILE A 33 4.56 -20.14 -23.58
N LEU A 34 3.62 -19.69 -24.41
CA LEU A 34 2.97 -20.54 -25.42
C LEU A 34 3.83 -20.75 -26.65
N PHE A 35 4.65 -19.75 -27.03
CA PHE A 35 5.45 -19.75 -28.25
C PHE A 35 6.90 -19.32 -27.97
N PRO A 36 7.68 -20.07 -27.17
CA PRO A 36 9.00 -19.64 -26.68
C PRO A 36 10.05 -19.43 -27.78
N ALA A 37 9.93 -20.07 -28.91
CA ALA A 37 10.84 -19.89 -30.05
C ALA A 37 10.44 -18.74 -30.99
N SER A 38 9.21 -18.24 -30.92
CA SER A 38 8.67 -17.29 -31.93
C SER A 38 9.43 -15.98 -31.99
N LEU A 39 9.82 -15.42 -30.83
CA LEU A 39 10.57 -14.18 -30.79
C LEU A 39 11.96 -14.32 -31.44
N PHE A 40 12.61 -15.45 -31.18
CA PHE A 40 13.92 -15.78 -31.77
C PHE A 40 13.81 -15.92 -33.29
N ALA A 41 12.77 -16.60 -33.77
CA ALA A 41 12.51 -16.72 -35.20
C ALA A 41 12.25 -15.35 -35.89
N ILE A 42 11.48 -14.46 -35.23
CA ILE A 42 11.21 -13.10 -35.74
C ILE A 42 12.50 -12.28 -35.84
N MET A 43 13.46 -12.50 -34.96
CA MET A 43 14.75 -11.80 -34.92
C MET A 43 15.86 -12.48 -35.75
N ASP A 44 15.51 -13.55 -36.45
CA ASP A 44 16.47 -14.39 -37.20
C ASP A 44 17.60 -14.91 -36.29
N LEU A 45 17.25 -15.36 -35.10
CA LEU A 45 18.12 -15.90 -34.07
C LEU A 45 17.90 -17.41 -33.90
N PRO A 46 18.96 -18.18 -33.51
CA PRO A 46 18.80 -19.59 -33.14
C PRO A 46 17.74 -19.73 -31.98
N SER A 47 16.99 -20.80 -32.03
CA SER A 47 16.06 -21.13 -30.94
C SER A 47 16.78 -21.23 -29.59
N PRO A 48 16.14 -20.84 -28.48
CA PRO A 48 16.79 -20.86 -27.17
C PRO A 48 17.18 -22.30 -26.79
N THR A 49 18.41 -22.49 -26.30
CA THR A 49 18.93 -23.78 -25.85
C THR A 49 18.05 -24.38 -24.74
N TYR A 50 17.51 -23.56 -23.87
CA TYR A 50 16.65 -23.96 -22.77
C TYR A 50 15.31 -23.19 -22.82
N PRO A 51 14.34 -23.63 -23.64
CA PRO A 51 13.06 -22.93 -23.77
C PRO A 51 12.32 -22.72 -22.44
N ALA A 52 12.47 -23.65 -21.51
CA ALA A 52 11.85 -23.55 -20.18
C ALA A 52 12.33 -22.33 -19.38
N ILE A 53 13.60 -21.96 -19.49
CA ILE A 53 14.12 -20.73 -18.84
C ILE A 53 13.45 -19.50 -19.43
N TRP A 54 13.31 -19.45 -20.76
CA TRP A 54 12.63 -18.35 -21.44
C TRP A 54 11.14 -18.27 -21.08
N GLN A 55 10.48 -19.42 -20.96
CA GLN A 55 9.08 -19.51 -20.47
C GLN A 55 8.97 -19.00 -19.02
N CYS A 56 9.95 -19.27 -18.14
CA CYS A 56 9.99 -18.69 -16.79
C CYS A 56 10.06 -17.15 -16.82
N VAL A 57 10.81 -16.56 -17.76
CA VAL A 57 10.83 -15.11 -17.94
C VAL A 57 9.44 -14.60 -18.33
N GLY A 58 8.76 -15.27 -19.26
CA GLY A 58 7.37 -14.94 -19.62
C GLY A 58 6.40 -15.02 -18.45
N MET A 59 6.54 -16.04 -17.60
CA MET A 59 5.72 -16.21 -16.39
C MET A 59 5.95 -15.08 -15.40
N ILE A 60 7.20 -14.71 -15.13
CA ILE A 60 7.56 -13.61 -14.22
C ILE A 60 6.96 -12.31 -14.73
N VAL A 61 7.12 -11.98 -16.00
CA VAL A 61 6.56 -10.76 -16.60
C VAL A 61 5.02 -10.76 -16.52
N GLY A 62 4.38 -11.92 -16.77
CA GLY A 62 2.93 -12.07 -16.63
C GLY A 62 2.42 -11.80 -15.20
N VAL A 63 3.15 -12.29 -14.18
CA VAL A 63 2.84 -12.04 -12.76
C VAL A 63 2.96 -10.56 -12.42
N TYR A 64 3.98 -9.86 -12.92
CA TYR A 64 4.05 -8.39 -12.80
C TYR A 64 2.84 -7.71 -13.43
N GLY A 65 2.33 -8.23 -14.55
CA GLY A 65 1.10 -7.73 -15.17
C GLY A 65 -0.11 -7.81 -14.25
N ILE A 66 -0.28 -8.92 -13.53
CA ILE A 66 -1.33 -9.08 -12.51
C ILE A 66 -1.12 -8.04 -11.39
N GLY A 67 0.11 -7.86 -10.93
CA GLY A 67 0.45 -6.86 -9.92
C GLY A 67 0.03 -5.44 -10.35
N TYR A 68 0.26 -5.05 -11.60
CA TYR A 68 -0.15 -3.73 -12.11
C TYR A 68 -1.68 -3.58 -12.19
N LEU A 69 -2.43 -4.63 -12.52
CA LEU A 69 -3.89 -4.60 -12.47
C LEU A 69 -4.44 -4.45 -11.05
N ILE A 70 -3.77 -5.05 -10.07
CA ILE A 70 -4.09 -4.84 -8.65
C ILE A 70 -3.80 -3.39 -8.26
N ALA A 71 -2.62 -2.88 -8.59
CA ALA A 71 -2.21 -1.51 -8.30
C ALA A 71 -3.10 -0.45 -8.98
N ALA A 72 -3.68 -0.77 -10.14
CA ALA A 72 -4.61 0.11 -10.85
C ALA A 72 -5.90 0.43 -10.07
N ARG A 73 -6.26 -0.36 -9.04
CA ARG A 73 -7.43 -0.10 -8.19
C ARG A 73 -7.23 1.13 -7.31
N ASP A 74 -6.02 1.26 -6.76
CA ASP A 74 -5.59 2.40 -5.94
C ASP A 74 -4.08 2.63 -6.13
N PRO A 75 -3.67 3.37 -7.18
CA PRO A 75 -2.26 3.54 -7.53
C PRO A 75 -1.39 4.20 -6.46
N LEU A 76 -1.98 5.09 -5.64
CA LEU A 76 -1.23 5.83 -4.63
C LEU A 76 -0.94 4.97 -3.40
N THR A 77 -1.85 4.10 -3.02
CA THR A 77 -1.67 3.16 -1.91
C THR A 77 -0.80 1.97 -2.31
N HIS A 78 -0.96 1.46 -3.56
CA HIS A 78 -0.19 0.32 -4.05
C HIS A 78 1.14 0.71 -4.72
N TRP A 79 1.69 1.88 -4.41
CA TRP A 79 2.96 2.36 -4.96
C TRP A 79 4.14 1.37 -4.83
N PRO A 80 4.23 0.49 -3.81
CA PRO A 80 5.32 -0.47 -3.73
C PRO A 80 5.37 -1.43 -4.92
N ILE A 81 4.20 -1.82 -5.47
CA ILE A 81 4.12 -2.65 -6.68
C ILE A 81 4.69 -1.88 -7.89
N ILE A 82 4.39 -0.59 -7.98
CA ILE A 82 4.88 0.29 -9.06
C ILE A 82 6.39 0.46 -8.94
N LEU A 83 6.90 0.64 -7.72
CA LEU A 83 8.35 0.76 -7.46
C LEU A 83 9.10 -0.49 -7.87
N VAL A 84 8.67 -1.67 -7.41
CA VAL A 84 9.30 -2.95 -7.78
C VAL A 84 9.24 -3.17 -9.30
N GLY A 85 8.12 -2.81 -9.93
CA GLY A 85 7.98 -2.84 -11.38
C GLY A 85 8.94 -1.90 -12.10
N LEU A 86 9.12 -0.67 -11.62
CA LEU A 86 10.09 0.27 -12.19
C LEU A 86 11.53 -0.22 -12.03
N LEU A 87 11.87 -0.76 -10.86
CA LEU A 87 13.19 -1.35 -10.62
C LEU A 87 13.50 -2.46 -11.63
N GLY A 88 12.56 -3.38 -11.88
CA GLY A 88 12.72 -4.41 -12.91
C GLY A 88 12.96 -3.81 -14.29
N LYS A 89 12.19 -2.77 -14.64
CA LYS A 89 12.30 -2.07 -15.94
C LYS A 89 13.58 -1.23 -16.09
N VAL A 90 14.24 -0.85 -15.01
CA VAL A 90 15.55 -0.17 -15.05
C VAL A 90 16.69 -1.17 -15.06
N LEU A 91 16.63 -2.19 -14.18
CA LEU A 91 17.68 -3.20 -14.07
C LEU A 91 17.74 -4.12 -15.29
N GLY A 92 16.59 -4.41 -15.95
CA GLY A 92 16.55 -5.19 -17.17
C GLY A 92 17.41 -4.60 -18.29
N PRO A 93 17.18 -3.34 -18.71
CA PRO A 93 18.03 -2.66 -19.69
C PRO A 93 19.51 -2.57 -19.29
N ILE A 94 19.82 -2.33 -18.01
CA ILE A 94 21.19 -2.31 -17.51
C ILE A 94 21.85 -3.70 -17.71
N GLY A 95 21.15 -4.76 -17.31
CA GLY A 95 21.61 -6.14 -17.51
C GLY A 95 21.76 -6.49 -18.98
N PHE A 96 20.84 -6.04 -19.85
CA PHE A 96 20.93 -6.20 -21.28
C PHE A 96 22.18 -5.51 -21.87
N VAL A 97 22.43 -4.24 -21.51
CA VAL A 97 23.63 -3.51 -21.96
C VAL A 97 24.90 -4.25 -21.56
N TYR A 98 24.96 -4.71 -20.32
CA TYR A 98 26.09 -5.50 -19.85
C TYR A 98 26.27 -6.80 -20.67
N ALA A 99 25.21 -7.59 -20.79
CA ALA A 99 25.26 -8.90 -21.46
C ALA A 99 25.47 -8.78 -22.97
N SER A 100 24.98 -7.71 -23.61
CA SER A 100 25.09 -7.52 -25.06
C SER A 100 26.39 -6.81 -25.48
N LEU A 101 26.78 -5.73 -24.75
CA LEU A 101 27.90 -4.88 -25.18
C LEU A 101 29.23 -5.21 -24.48
N ILE A 102 29.19 -5.77 -23.26
CA ILE A 102 30.40 -6.05 -22.47
C ILE A 102 30.78 -7.51 -22.56
N THR A 103 29.84 -8.46 -22.32
CA THR A 103 30.16 -9.90 -22.38
C THR A 103 29.90 -10.53 -23.74
N GLY A 104 29.08 -9.92 -24.58
CA GLY A 104 28.69 -10.46 -25.89
C GLY A 104 27.82 -11.72 -25.83
N GLU A 105 27.23 -12.03 -24.67
CA GLU A 105 26.40 -13.23 -24.45
C GLU A 105 24.99 -13.10 -25.06
N LEU A 106 24.46 -11.87 -25.13
CA LEU A 106 23.15 -11.60 -25.72
C LEU A 106 23.22 -10.86 -27.04
N PRO A 107 22.55 -11.36 -28.08
CA PRO A 107 22.44 -10.68 -29.36
C PRO A 107 21.81 -9.29 -29.23
N ILE A 108 22.42 -8.30 -29.93
CA ILE A 108 21.96 -6.90 -29.88
C ILE A 108 20.50 -6.72 -30.35
N GLN A 109 20.01 -7.64 -31.18
CA GLN A 109 18.62 -7.64 -31.69
C GLN A 109 17.59 -7.61 -30.58
N PHE A 110 17.90 -8.12 -29.38
CA PHE A 110 16.99 -8.05 -28.23
C PHE A 110 16.69 -6.62 -27.76
N ILE A 111 17.41 -5.60 -28.27
CA ILE A 111 17.08 -4.19 -27.98
C ILE A 111 15.65 -3.84 -28.37
N TRP A 112 15.09 -4.48 -29.39
CA TRP A 112 13.72 -4.28 -29.81
C TRP A 112 12.68 -4.72 -28.78
N THR A 113 13.04 -5.60 -27.86
CA THR A 113 12.19 -5.97 -26.73
C THR A 113 12.30 -4.98 -25.57
N ILE A 114 13.46 -4.37 -25.37
CA ILE A 114 13.72 -3.43 -24.27
C ILE A 114 12.88 -2.17 -24.40
N ILE A 115 12.69 -1.66 -25.61
CA ILE A 115 11.92 -0.44 -25.83
C ILE A 115 10.48 -0.58 -25.33
N PRO A 116 9.64 -1.52 -25.83
CA PRO A 116 8.26 -1.65 -25.41
C PRO A 116 8.09 -2.28 -24.01
N ASN A 117 9.02 -3.15 -23.58
CA ASN A 117 8.91 -3.78 -22.27
C ASN A 117 9.31 -2.85 -21.14
N ASP A 118 10.32 -1.97 -21.35
CA ASP A 118 10.97 -1.25 -20.27
C ASP A 118 10.93 0.26 -20.45
N LEU A 119 11.53 0.79 -21.52
CA LEU A 119 11.81 2.23 -21.63
C LEU A 119 10.56 3.10 -21.68
N ILE A 120 9.51 2.68 -22.39
CA ILE A 120 8.26 3.44 -22.50
C ILE A 120 7.55 3.65 -21.15
N TRP A 121 7.83 2.77 -20.17
CA TRP A 121 7.21 2.79 -18.84
C TRP A 121 7.98 3.63 -17.82
N TRP A 122 9.22 4.03 -18.11
CA TRP A 122 10.05 4.78 -17.16
C TRP A 122 9.41 6.09 -16.73
N VAL A 123 8.99 6.89 -17.70
CA VAL A 123 8.38 8.19 -17.41
C VAL A 123 7.08 8.05 -16.62
N PRO A 124 6.07 7.30 -17.08
CA PRO A 124 4.81 7.24 -16.36
C PRO A 124 4.95 6.60 -14.96
N PHE A 125 5.80 5.57 -14.78
CA PHE A 125 5.97 4.94 -13.48
C PHE A 125 6.70 5.86 -12.50
N THR A 126 7.74 6.59 -12.95
CA THR A 126 8.41 7.59 -12.13
C THR A 126 7.45 8.70 -11.72
N MET A 127 6.62 9.20 -12.64
CA MET A 127 5.62 10.21 -12.32
C MET A 127 4.61 9.71 -11.27
N MET A 128 4.18 8.44 -11.36
CA MET A 128 3.29 7.82 -10.38
C MET A 128 3.92 7.77 -9.00
N LEU A 129 5.21 7.38 -8.91
CA LEU A 129 5.93 7.31 -7.63
C LEU A 129 6.12 8.69 -7.01
N VAL A 130 6.42 9.72 -7.81
CA VAL A 130 6.50 11.10 -7.33
C VAL A 130 5.15 11.58 -6.78
N LEU A 131 4.04 11.25 -7.48
CA LEU A 131 2.70 11.60 -7.00
C LEU A 131 2.33 10.83 -5.73
N ALA A 132 2.68 9.54 -5.64
CA ALA A 132 2.46 8.74 -4.43
C ALA A 132 3.28 9.29 -3.25
N ALA A 133 4.54 9.66 -3.46
CA ALA A 133 5.37 10.28 -2.43
C ALA A 133 4.75 11.58 -1.91
N LYS A 134 4.32 12.48 -2.80
CA LYS A 134 3.64 13.73 -2.43
C LYS A 134 2.33 13.47 -1.68
N TYR A 135 1.55 12.48 -2.11
CA TYR A 135 0.31 12.09 -1.45
C TYR A 135 0.57 11.63 -0.01
N HIS A 136 1.57 10.78 0.20
CA HIS A 136 1.93 10.29 1.53
C HIS A 136 2.56 11.37 2.41
N GLN A 137 3.37 12.28 1.84
CA GLN A 137 3.87 13.45 2.56
C GLN A 137 2.71 14.34 3.02
N GLY A 138 1.77 14.68 2.13
CA GLY A 138 0.59 15.46 2.50
C GLY A 138 -0.28 14.80 3.56
N LEU A 139 -0.36 13.47 3.61
CA LEU A 139 -1.02 12.74 4.69
C LEU A 139 -0.25 12.87 6.01
N ASN A 140 1.07 12.83 5.96
CA ASN A 140 1.92 13.03 7.14
C ASN A 140 1.84 14.48 7.61
N ASP A 141 1.88 15.46 6.71
CA ASP A 141 1.77 16.88 7.05
C ASP A 141 0.39 17.23 7.61
N THR A 142 -0.69 16.58 7.14
CA THR A 142 -2.03 16.75 7.72
C THR A 142 -2.22 15.94 9.00
N GLY A 143 -1.48 14.86 9.19
CA GLY A 143 -1.37 14.12 10.46
C GLY A 143 -0.44 14.83 11.44
N ASP A 144 0.53 15.58 10.94
CA ASP A 144 1.51 16.41 11.66
C ASP A 144 1.10 17.90 11.71
N ALA A 145 -0.09 18.26 11.27
CA ALA A 145 -0.82 19.39 11.85
C ALA A 145 -1.04 18.98 13.31
N THR A 146 0.06 19.04 14.05
CA THR A 146 0.20 18.65 15.43
C THR A 146 -0.92 19.31 16.21
N MET A 147 -2.02 18.60 16.37
CA MET A 147 -2.75 18.77 17.58
C MET A 147 -1.72 18.40 18.65
N ASN A 148 -1.07 19.42 19.22
CA ASN A 148 -0.17 19.23 20.34
C ASN A 148 -0.89 18.30 21.32
N LEU A 149 -0.19 17.35 21.92
CA LEU A 149 -0.81 16.44 22.90
C LEU A 149 -1.68 17.22 23.89
N GLN A 150 -1.23 18.41 24.28
CA GLN A 150 -1.95 19.32 25.15
C GLN A 150 -3.29 19.76 24.54
N ASP A 151 -3.30 20.14 23.27
CA ASP A 151 -4.54 20.53 22.57
C ASP A 151 -5.48 19.33 22.40
N ALA A 152 -4.92 18.12 22.14
CA ALA A 152 -5.69 16.90 22.01
C ALA A 152 -6.41 16.55 23.33
N ILE A 153 -5.71 16.52 24.45
CA ILE A 153 -6.30 16.18 25.77
C ILE A 153 -7.28 17.26 26.27
N GLN A 154 -7.11 18.52 25.85
CA GLN A 154 -8.05 19.62 26.15
C GLN A 154 -9.29 19.63 25.27
N SER A 155 -9.21 19.17 24.02
CA SER A 155 -10.30 19.21 23.05
C SER A 155 -11.22 18.01 23.11
N HIS A 156 -10.77 16.87 23.68
CA HIS A 156 -11.59 15.66 23.78
C HIS A 156 -12.26 15.57 25.13
N HIS A 157 -13.58 15.34 25.11
CA HIS A 157 -14.42 15.24 26.30
C HIS A 157 -14.93 13.81 26.45
N ASP A 158 -15.10 13.39 27.69
CA ASP A 158 -15.80 12.16 28.03
C ASP A 158 -17.34 12.31 27.86
N GLN A 159 -18.07 11.27 28.12
CA GLN A 159 -19.55 11.24 28.06
C GLN A 159 -20.24 12.18 29.08
N HIS A 160 -19.50 12.75 30.01
CA HIS A 160 -19.97 13.68 31.02
C HIS A 160 -19.54 15.14 30.73
N GLY A 161 -18.83 15.37 29.61
CA GLY A 161 -18.33 16.66 29.20
C GLY A 161 -17.03 17.10 29.88
N THR A 162 -16.36 16.20 30.61
CA THR A 162 -15.06 16.47 31.24
C THR A 162 -13.94 16.22 30.23
N THR A 163 -12.93 17.12 30.16
CA THR A 163 -11.80 16.94 29.26
C THR A 163 -10.86 15.85 29.73
N LEU A 164 -10.11 15.25 28.81
CA LEU A 164 -9.06 14.31 29.19
C LEU A 164 -7.96 14.97 30.07
N ALA A 165 -7.73 16.28 29.88
CA ALA A 165 -6.83 17.05 30.74
C ALA A 165 -7.35 17.08 32.18
N ASP A 166 -8.61 17.48 32.39
CA ASP A 166 -9.22 17.54 33.71
C ASP A 166 -9.27 16.17 34.40
N LEU A 167 -9.49 15.10 33.64
CA LEU A 167 -9.46 13.74 34.16
C LEU A 167 -8.04 13.33 34.61
N SER A 168 -7.02 13.70 33.83
CA SER A 168 -5.61 13.37 34.11
C SER A 168 -5.05 14.16 35.32
N ASP A 169 -5.58 15.35 35.59
CA ASP A 169 -5.25 16.15 36.76
C ASP A 169 -5.80 15.55 38.06
N GLN A 170 -6.88 14.79 37.97
CA GLN A 170 -7.52 14.15 39.13
C GLN A 170 -6.88 12.81 39.47
N SER A 171 -6.52 12.01 38.48
CA SER A 171 -5.95 10.66 38.66
C SER A 171 -5.23 10.20 37.39
N PRO A 172 -4.28 9.25 37.50
CA PRO A 172 -3.71 8.62 36.33
C PRO A 172 -4.81 8.02 35.41
N VAL A 173 -4.77 8.35 34.13
CA VAL A 173 -5.74 7.89 33.12
C VAL A 173 -5.11 6.82 32.24
N MET A 174 -5.79 5.68 32.11
CA MET A 174 -5.44 4.63 31.15
C MET A 174 -6.34 4.76 29.91
N LEU A 175 -5.79 5.22 28.78
CA LEU A 175 -6.53 5.30 27.51
C LEU A 175 -6.56 3.93 26.83
N VAL A 176 -7.75 3.41 26.58
CA VAL A 176 -7.96 2.13 25.88
C VAL A 176 -8.59 2.42 24.53
N PHE A 177 -7.83 2.23 23.46
CA PHE A 177 -8.27 2.50 22.10
C PHE A 177 -9.02 1.29 21.53
N LEU A 178 -10.30 1.48 21.21
CA LEU A 178 -11.18 0.49 20.62
C LEU A 178 -11.49 0.87 19.17
N ARG A 179 -11.32 -0.06 18.25
CA ARG A 179 -11.47 0.21 16.83
C ARG A 179 -12.93 0.47 16.43
N HIS A 180 -13.82 -0.47 16.72
CA HIS A 180 -15.27 -0.37 16.48
C HIS A 180 -16.02 -1.46 17.25
N LEU A 181 -17.34 -1.30 17.42
CA LEU A 181 -18.19 -2.16 18.24
C LEU A 181 -18.28 -3.64 17.77
N GLY A 182 -17.98 -3.94 16.52
CA GLY A 182 -17.99 -5.29 15.96
C GLY A 182 -16.61 -6.00 15.96
N CYS A 183 -15.59 -5.41 16.57
CA CYS A 183 -14.25 -5.97 16.62
C CYS A 183 -14.13 -7.02 17.73
N THR A 184 -13.84 -8.29 17.39
CA THR A 184 -13.69 -9.39 18.36
C THR A 184 -12.60 -9.09 19.40
N PHE A 185 -11.45 -8.58 18.99
CA PHE A 185 -10.37 -8.19 19.91
C PHE A 185 -10.77 -7.06 20.85
N CYS A 186 -11.58 -6.09 20.38
CA CYS A 186 -12.09 -5.03 21.24
C CYS A 186 -13.04 -5.59 22.32
N MET A 187 -13.83 -6.60 21.98
CA MET A 187 -14.71 -7.26 22.94
C MET A 187 -13.95 -8.06 23.97
N GLU A 188 -12.88 -8.73 23.57
CA GLU A 188 -11.95 -9.43 24.46
C GLU A 188 -11.28 -8.44 25.44
N THR A 189 -10.73 -7.33 24.93
CA THR A 189 -10.17 -6.24 25.76
C THR A 189 -11.16 -5.72 26.78
N LEU A 190 -12.45 -5.54 26.42
CA LEU A 190 -13.46 -5.10 27.36
C LEU A 190 -13.77 -6.14 28.44
N GLN A 191 -13.74 -7.43 28.10
CA GLN A 191 -13.90 -8.52 29.07
C GLN A 191 -12.75 -8.55 30.05
N ASP A 192 -11.51 -8.38 29.58
CA ASP A 192 -10.30 -8.33 30.40
C ASP A 192 -10.33 -7.13 31.36
N LEU A 193 -10.71 -5.95 30.86
CA LEU A 193 -10.90 -4.75 31.69
C LEU A 193 -11.93 -4.97 32.78
N ARG A 194 -13.05 -5.62 32.44
CA ARG A 194 -14.09 -5.97 33.42
C ARG A 194 -13.58 -6.94 34.47
N ALA A 195 -12.83 -7.97 34.05
CA ALA A 195 -12.27 -8.97 34.97
C ALA A 195 -11.23 -8.36 35.93
N GLN A 196 -10.48 -7.35 35.48
CA GLN A 196 -9.43 -6.69 36.24
C GLN A 196 -9.89 -5.39 36.92
N ARG A 197 -11.17 -5.03 36.84
CA ARG A 197 -11.72 -3.76 37.29
C ARG A 197 -11.32 -3.43 38.74
N GLY A 198 -11.46 -4.38 39.65
CA GLY A 198 -11.10 -4.16 41.05
C GLY A 198 -9.61 -3.86 41.29
N GLN A 199 -8.72 -4.44 40.50
CA GLN A 199 -7.29 -4.15 40.58
C GLN A 199 -6.96 -2.77 40.01
N ILE A 200 -7.60 -2.39 38.89
CA ILE A 200 -7.44 -1.08 38.26
C ILE A 200 -7.92 0.02 39.22
N GLU A 201 -9.10 -0.15 39.81
CA GLU A 201 -9.67 0.80 40.79
C GLU A 201 -8.78 0.91 42.06
N ALA A 202 -8.28 -0.21 42.55
CA ALA A 202 -7.36 -0.23 43.69
C ALA A 202 -6.01 0.47 43.40
N SER A 203 -5.62 0.52 42.14
CA SER A 203 -4.41 1.25 41.71
C SER A 203 -4.63 2.76 41.53
N GLY A 204 -5.85 3.25 41.73
CA GLY A 204 -6.21 4.65 41.53
C GLY A 204 -6.21 5.09 40.04
N ILE A 205 -6.14 4.14 39.12
CA ILE A 205 -6.11 4.40 37.67
C ILE A 205 -7.54 4.48 37.14
N ARG A 206 -7.84 5.49 36.32
CA ARG A 206 -9.13 5.66 35.65
C ARG A 206 -9.04 5.15 34.20
N PRO A 207 -9.72 4.06 33.82
CA PRO A 207 -9.79 3.64 32.43
C PRO A 207 -10.75 4.55 31.64
N VAL A 208 -10.32 5.02 30.47
CA VAL A 208 -11.10 5.80 29.51
C VAL A 208 -11.08 5.10 28.16
N LEU A 209 -12.26 4.73 27.67
CA LEU A 209 -12.41 4.04 26.39
C LEU A 209 -12.51 5.07 25.27
N VAL A 210 -11.59 4.98 24.30
CA VAL A 210 -11.60 5.82 23.09
C VAL A 210 -12.08 4.97 21.92
N HIS A 211 -13.14 5.37 21.23
CA HIS A 211 -13.74 4.60 20.15
C HIS A 211 -14.13 5.47 18.96
N MET A 212 -14.27 4.84 17.78
CA MET A 212 -14.66 5.48 16.52
C MET A 212 -16.14 5.26 16.16
N SER A 213 -16.93 4.69 17.07
CA SER A 213 -18.34 4.39 16.86
C SER A 213 -19.23 5.57 17.28
N ASP A 214 -20.48 5.57 16.82
CA ASP A 214 -21.50 6.51 17.29
C ASP A 214 -21.69 6.42 18.80
N ASP A 215 -21.76 7.57 19.49
CA ASP A 215 -21.80 7.65 20.96
C ASP A 215 -23.00 6.92 21.54
N ALA A 216 -24.19 7.02 20.94
CA ALA A 216 -25.38 6.35 21.44
C ALA A 216 -25.29 4.83 21.30
N ALA A 217 -24.64 4.34 20.23
CA ALA A 217 -24.39 2.92 20.05
C ALA A 217 -23.32 2.40 21.01
N ALA A 218 -22.27 3.19 21.24
CA ALA A 218 -21.20 2.88 22.17
C ALA A 218 -21.70 2.78 23.60
N GLN A 219 -22.47 3.75 24.08
CA GLN A 219 -23.05 3.73 25.42
C GLN A 219 -23.91 2.48 25.67
N ARG A 220 -24.77 2.11 24.71
CA ARG A 220 -25.59 0.88 24.83
C ARG A 220 -24.76 -0.39 24.90
N GLN A 221 -23.64 -0.43 24.20
CA GLN A 221 -22.76 -1.60 24.16
C GLN A 221 -21.87 -1.67 25.40
N PHE A 222 -21.27 -0.55 25.80
CA PHE A 222 -20.31 -0.51 26.92
C PHE A 222 -20.99 -0.57 28.29
N ALA A 223 -22.27 -0.17 28.40
CA ALA A 223 -23.06 -0.35 29.63
C ALA A 223 -23.15 -1.82 30.11
N LYS A 224 -22.77 -2.78 29.28
CA LYS A 224 -22.72 -4.21 29.61
C LYS A 224 -21.43 -4.65 30.32
N TYR A 225 -20.40 -3.79 30.29
CA TYR A 225 -19.07 -4.05 30.82
C TYR A 225 -18.73 -3.11 31.97
#